data_228c4654f8b53858eeda48e77a7b213f
#
_entry.id   228c4654f8b53858eeda48e77a7b213f
#
_cell.length_a   1.000
_cell.length_b   1.000
_cell.length_c   1.000
_cell.angle_alpha   90.00
_cell.angle_beta   90.00
_cell.angle_gamma   90.00
#
_symmetry.space_group_name_H-M   'P 1'
#
loop_
_entity.id
_entity.type
_entity.pdbx_description
1 polymer ?
#
loop_
_entity_poly.entity_id
_entity_poly.type
_entity_poly.pdbx_seq_one_letter_code
_entity_poly.pdbx_strand_id
1 'polypeptide(L)'
;IRTSGKFDKTIVLVNSGYAMDLGWLDEYDVDACLWIGYPGGYGMTGVANILAGNVDPSGRLVDTYATDSLSSPAIQNSGNRKFTNLNTLYKNKFTVYAEGIYVGYKYYETRYQDCVLNVNNARSAGGRFASTGSEWNYADEMAYTFGSGESYAGFTQELTALDWNRETHTVTATVKVTNNGDETYKGKSKDVVQLYVQLPWEEGQAEKSAIQLADFGKTIELASGESDEVELEFSDYIFATYDENATNGADESKKGCYTFDAGTYYFAIGDNAHDALNNVLAYREVS
;
A
#
# COMPACT_ATOMS: atom_id res chain seq x y z
N ILE A 1 -29.04 14.03 -3.54
CA ILE A 1 -29.22 13.87 -5.00
C ILE A 1 -29.92 12.54 -5.27
N ARG A 2 -29.42 11.42 -4.81
CA ARG A 2 -29.97 10.08 -5.02
C ARG A 2 -31.39 9.92 -4.41
N THR A 3 -31.61 10.47 -3.24
CA THR A 3 -32.94 10.47 -2.58
C THR A 3 -34.02 11.24 -3.37
N SER A 4 -33.62 12.05 -4.35
CA SER A 4 -34.59 12.75 -5.21
C SER A 4 -35.21 11.86 -6.29
N GLY A 5 -34.67 10.65 -6.55
CA GLY A 5 -35.10 9.73 -7.61
C GLY A 5 -34.98 10.29 -9.03
N LYS A 6 -34.14 11.33 -9.21
CA LYS A 6 -34.00 12.00 -10.52
C LYS A 6 -32.86 11.44 -11.37
N PHE A 7 -32.00 10.65 -10.77
CA PHE A 7 -30.83 10.07 -11.43
C PHE A 7 -30.78 8.58 -11.14
N ASP A 8 -30.49 7.79 -12.16
CA ASP A 8 -30.37 6.33 -12.05
C ASP A 8 -29.01 5.91 -11.48
N LYS A 9 -27.96 6.69 -11.76
CA LYS A 9 -26.59 6.44 -11.35
C LYS A 9 -25.94 7.69 -10.77
N THR A 10 -25.12 7.49 -9.75
CA THR A 10 -24.31 8.54 -9.11
C THR A 10 -22.85 8.11 -9.12
N ILE A 11 -21.99 8.85 -9.82
CA ILE A 11 -20.56 8.61 -9.89
C ILE A 11 -19.85 9.79 -9.23
N VAL A 12 -18.95 9.49 -8.32
CA VAL A 12 -18.11 10.50 -7.64
C VAL A 12 -16.75 10.58 -8.33
N LEU A 13 -16.32 11.79 -8.66
CA LEU A 13 -14.96 12.06 -9.15
C LEU A 13 -14.18 12.77 -8.04
N VAL A 14 -13.14 12.12 -7.53
CA VAL A 14 -12.26 12.68 -6.50
C VAL A 14 -11.10 13.40 -7.17
N ASN A 15 -11.16 14.72 -7.19
CA ASN A 15 -10.09 15.59 -7.70
C ASN A 15 -9.24 16.07 -6.52
N SER A 16 -8.37 15.22 -6.03
CA SER A 16 -7.47 15.49 -4.92
C SER A 16 -6.12 14.82 -5.14
N GLY A 17 -5.04 15.47 -4.71
CA GLY A 17 -3.71 14.87 -4.66
C GLY A 17 -3.38 14.22 -3.33
N TYR A 18 -4.33 14.19 -2.40
CA TYR A 18 -4.16 13.65 -1.05
C TYR A 18 -5.28 12.68 -0.72
N ALA A 19 -4.98 11.69 0.12
CA ALA A 19 -6.00 10.87 0.72
C ALA A 19 -6.98 11.72 1.55
N MET A 20 -8.23 11.31 1.57
CA MET A 20 -9.32 11.96 2.30
C MET A 20 -10.30 10.91 2.81
N ASP A 21 -11.17 11.29 3.73
CA ASP A 21 -12.20 10.38 4.23
C ASP A 21 -13.20 10.04 3.11
N LEU A 22 -13.28 8.78 2.76
CA LEU A 22 -14.18 8.26 1.72
C LEU A 22 -15.19 7.23 2.26
N GLY A 23 -15.21 6.94 3.55
CA GLY A 23 -16.16 6.01 4.17
C GLY A 23 -17.63 6.37 3.93
N TRP A 24 -17.93 7.64 3.67
CA TRP A 24 -19.26 8.10 3.33
C TRP A 24 -19.80 7.58 1.97
N LEU A 25 -18.93 7.06 1.10
CA LEU A 25 -19.36 6.50 -0.19
C LEU A 25 -20.33 5.33 0.00
N ASP A 26 -20.05 4.47 0.96
CA ASP A 26 -20.92 3.33 1.31
C ASP A 26 -22.20 3.81 2.00
N GLU A 27 -22.09 4.80 2.90
CA GLU A 27 -23.24 5.39 3.60
C GLU A 27 -24.28 5.97 2.63
N TYR A 28 -23.83 6.60 1.54
CA TYR A 28 -24.71 7.25 0.56
C TYR A 28 -24.97 6.40 -0.68
N ASP A 29 -24.61 5.12 -0.69
CA ASP A 29 -24.91 4.15 -1.75
C ASP A 29 -24.51 4.72 -3.14
N VAL A 30 -23.25 5.15 -3.26
CA VAL A 30 -22.67 5.69 -4.49
C VAL A 30 -22.36 4.53 -5.44
N ASP A 31 -22.77 4.64 -6.72
CA ASP A 31 -22.62 3.57 -7.69
C ASP A 31 -21.16 3.34 -8.13
N ALA A 32 -20.34 4.40 -8.17
CA ALA A 32 -18.93 4.33 -8.49
C ALA A 32 -18.17 5.56 -7.98
N CYS A 33 -16.90 5.37 -7.67
CA CYS A 33 -15.98 6.45 -7.35
C CYS A 33 -14.71 6.33 -8.19
N LEU A 34 -14.30 7.43 -8.82
CA LEU A 34 -13.07 7.49 -9.60
C LEU A 34 -12.16 8.56 -9.01
N TRP A 35 -11.01 8.14 -8.50
CA TRP A 35 -9.96 9.06 -8.12
C TRP A 35 -9.21 9.53 -9.37
N ILE A 36 -9.26 10.82 -9.66
CA ILE A 36 -8.70 11.41 -10.87
C ILE A 36 -7.44 12.25 -10.61
N GLY A 37 -7.04 12.43 -9.35
CA GLY A 37 -5.88 13.24 -9.00
C GLY A 37 -5.98 14.65 -9.56
N TYR A 38 -4.94 15.10 -10.23
CA TYR A 38 -4.89 16.40 -10.93
C TYR A 38 -4.76 16.20 -12.44
N PRO A 39 -5.86 15.95 -13.16
CA PRO A 39 -5.82 15.57 -14.56
C PRO A 39 -5.36 16.71 -15.51
N GLY A 40 -5.33 17.94 -15.05
CA GLY A 40 -5.05 19.10 -15.88
C GLY A 40 -6.07 19.32 -17.01
N GLY A 41 -5.74 20.17 -17.98
CA GLY A 41 -6.68 20.51 -19.04
C GLY A 41 -7.00 19.37 -20.01
N TYR A 42 -6.04 18.49 -20.26
CA TYR A 42 -6.21 17.39 -21.24
C TYR A 42 -6.61 16.05 -20.60
N GLY A 43 -6.27 15.81 -19.33
CA GLY A 43 -6.58 14.56 -18.64
C GLY A 43 -8.08 14.30 -18.49
N MET A 44 -8.93 15.32 -18.51
CA MET A 44 -10.38 15.17 -18.48
C MET A 44 -10.93 14.38 -19.68
N THR A 45 -10.21 14.35 -20.81
CA THR A 45 -10.58 13.48 -21.95
C THR A 45 -10.43 12.00 -21.57
N GLY A 46 -9.37 11.65 -20.82
CA GLY A 46 -9.19 10.29 -20.28
C GLY A 46 -10.30 9.92 -19.31
N VAL A 47 -10.66 10.80 -18.38
CA VAL A 47 -11.79 10.61 -17.45
C VAL A 47 -13.09 10.36 -18.21
N ALA A 48 -13.39 11.17 -19.23
CA ALA A 48 -14.60 11.00 -20.05
C ALA A 48 -14.61 9.67 -20.79
N ASN A 49 -13.48 9.20 -21.30
CA ASN A 49 -13.37 7.90 -21.96
C ASN A 49 -13.59 6.72 -21.01
N ILE A 50 -13.10 6.81 -19.77
CA ILE A 50 -13.38 5.80 -18.74
C ILE A 50 -14.88 5.79 -18.43
N LEU A 51 -15.48 6.93 -18.13
CA LEU A 51 -16.92 7.03 -17.81
C LEU A 51 -17.81 6.55 -18.97
N ALA A 52 -17.36 6.70 -20.21
CA ALA A 52 -18.07 6.21 -21.38
C ALA A 52 -17.82 4.71 -21.68
N GLY A 53 -16.98 4.03 -20.93
CA GLY A 53 -16.60 2.63 -21.19
C GLY A 53 -15.72 2.43 -22.42
N ASN A 54 -15.10 3.50 -22.95
CA ASN A 54 -14.20 3.40 -24.10
C ASN A 54 -12.79 2.92 -23.70
N VAL A 55 -12.41 3.14 -22.44
CA VAL A 55 -11.11 2.76 -21.86
C VAL A 55 -11.37 2.16 -20.48
N ASP A 56 -10.74 1.06 -20.21
CA ASP A 56 -10.75 0.42 -18.90
C ASP A 56 -9.82 1.15 -17.92
N PRO A 57 -10.29 1.50 -16.70
CA PRO A 57 -9.41 2.04 -15.68
C PRO A 57 -8.41 0.98 -15.21
N SER A 58 -7.13 1.31 -15.26
CA SER A 58 -6.05 0.42 -14.82
C SER A 58 -5.11 1.10 -13.82
N GLY A 59 -5.58 2.16 -13.17
CA GLY A 59 -4.88 2.84 -12.09
C GLY A 59 -5.04 2.10 -10.77
N ARG A 60 -4.08 2.29 -9.86
CA ARG A 60 -4.14 1.80 -8.49
C ARG A 60 -3.92 2.96 -7.54
N LEU A 61 -4.57 2.90 -6.37
CA LEU A 61 -4.42 3.90 -5.33
C LEU A 61 -2.98 3.89 -4.80
N VAL A 62 -2.39 5.07 -4.73
CA VAL A 62 -1.01 5.28 -4.26
C VAL A 62 -0.96 5.68 -2.79
N ASP A 63 -2.10 5.65 -2.13
CA ASP A 63 -2.24 5.98 -0.71
C ASP A 63 -3.27 5.04 -0.06
N THR A 64 -3.31 5.06 1.25
CA THR A 64 -4.28 4.35 2.08
C THR A 64 -5.40 5.30 2.45
N TYR A 65 -6.63 4.91 2.23
CA TYR A 65 -7.82 5.68 2.57
C TYR A 65 -8.48 5.07 3.79
N ALA A 66 -8.17 5.62 4.96
CA ALA A 66 -8.81 5.21 6.21
C ALA A 66 -10.24 5.74 6.29
N THR A 67 -11.10 5.05 7.01
CA THR A 67 -12.46 5.49 7.33
C THR A 67 -12.44 6.76 8.16
N ASP A 68 -11.50 6.85 9.13
CA ASP A 68 -11.16 8.07 9.86
C ASP A 68 -9.69 8.40 9.67
N SER A 69 -9.40 9.45 8.91
CA SER A 69 -8.02 9.89 8.66
C SER A 69 -7.25 10.27 9.94
N LEU A 70 -7.95 10.54 11.05
CA LEU A 70 -7.32 10.80 12.35
C LEU A 70 -6.82 9.52 13.03
N SER A 71 -7.14 8.33 12.54
CA SER A 71 -6.67 7.06 13.13
C SER A 71 -5.17 6.82 12.92
N SER A 72 -4.56 7.45 11.92
CA SER A 72 -3.14 7.23 11.61
C SER A 72 -2.21 7.94 12.61
N PRO A 73 -1.13 7.28 13.07
CA PRO A 73 -0.16 7.89 13.98
C PRO A 73 0.48 9.17 13.42
N ALA A 74 0.73 9.22 12.12
CA ALA A 74 1.33 10.37 11.46
C ALA A 74 0.46 11.62 11.61
N ILE A 75 -0.85 11.51 11.45
CA ILE A 75 -1.78 12.63 11.64
C ILE A 75 -1.91 13.01 13.12
N GLN A 76 -1.94 12.03 14.01
CA GLN A 76 -2.01 12.28 15.44
C GLN A 76 -0.77 13.02 15.98
N ASN A 77 0.40 12.74 15.39
CA ASN A 77 1.65 13.43 15.70
C ASN A 77 1.77 14.78 14.99
N SER A 78 0.94 15.04 13.99
CA SER A 78 0.89 16.32 13.30
C SER A 78 0.37 17.42 14.20
N GLY A 79 0.89 18.63 14.05
CA GLY A 79 0.38 19.78 14.78
C GLY A 79 1.40 20.91 14.99
N ASN A 80 0.90 22.04 15.49
CA ASN A 80 1.74 23.20 15.79
C ASN A 80 2.36 23.07 17.20
N ARG A 81 3.30 22.14 17.34
CA ARG A 81 3.98 21.87 18.60
C ARG A 81 5.25 22.71 18.73
N LYS A 82 5.43 23.31 19.90
CA LYS A 82 6.65 24.02 20.26
C LYS A 82 7.42 23.19 21.26
N PHE A 83 8.63 22.80 20.89
CA PHE A 83 9.56 22.15 21.82
C PHE A 83 10.63 23.17 22.24
N THR A 84 10.98 23.20 23.51
CA THR A 84 11.87 24.21 24.10
C THR A 84 13.24 23.67 24.53
N ASN A 85 13.47 22.39 24.32
CA ASN A 85 14.69 21.69 24.72
C ASN A 85 15.86 21.83 23.73
N LEU A 86 15.65 22.48 22.57
CA LEU A 86 16.66 22.71 21.55
C LEU A 86 16.62 24.16 21.08
N ASN A 87 17.51 25.00 21.63
CA ASN A 87 17.52 26.44 21.35
C ASN A 87 18.14 26.84 20.00
N THR A 88 18.69 25.88 19.26
CA THR A 88 19.54 26.16 18.08
C THR A 88 18.87 26.01 16.74
N LEU A 89 17.70 25.34 16.65
CA LEU A 89 16.99 25.08 15.41
C LEU A 89 15.66 25.85 15.35
N TYR A 90 15.50 26.61 14.26
CA TYR A 90 14.24 27.24 13.83
C TYR A 90 13.36 27.83 14.95
N LYS A 91 13.94 28.59 15.87
CA LYS A 91 13.22 29.26 16.97
C LYS A 91 12.41 28.30 17.85
N ASN A 92 12.98 27.15 18.19
CA ASN A 92 12.36 26.12 19.02
C ASN A 92 11.10 25.45 18.44
N LYS A 93 10.99 25.40 17.12
CA LYS A 93 9.91 24.66 16.44
C LYS A 93 10.50 23.49 15.69
N PHE A 94 10.07 22.29 16.03
CA PHE A 94 10.38 21.08 15.28
C PHE A 94 9.24 20.07 15.40
N THR A 95 9.16 19.18 14.44
CA THR A 95 8.24 18.05 14.43
C THR A 95 8.98 16.80 14.87
N VAL A 96 8.36 15.99 15.69
CA VAL A 96 8.85 14.67 16.08
C VAL A 96 8.03 13.64 15.29
N TYR A 97 8.72 12.86 14.46
CA TYR A 97 8.12 11.75 13.72
C TYR A 97 8.06 10.50 14.62
N ALA A 98 7.21 10.57 15.64
CA ALA A 98 7.08 9.51 16.65
C ALA A 98 6.48 8.21 16.08
N GLU A 99 5.84 8.28 14.93
CA GLU A 99 5.31 7.14 14.19
C GLU A 99 6.41 6.24 13.57
N GLY A 100 7.63 6.73 13.44
CA GLY A 100 8.74 5.99 12.84
C GLY A 100 8.42 5.55 11.42
N ILE A 101 8.55 4.25 11.13
CA ILE A 101 8.26 3.66 9.82
C ILE A 101 6.77 3.41 9.55
N TYR A 102 5.93 3.56 10.57
CA TYR A 102 4.51 3.18 10.52
C TYR A 102 3.66 4.30 9.92
N VAL A 103 3.79 4.49 8.60
CA VAL A 103 3.07 5.49 7.81
C VAL A 103 2.25 4.82 6.73
N GLY A 104 1.01 5.26 6.51
CA GLY A 104 0.11 4.71 5.51
C GLY A 104 -0.12 3.22 5.69
N TYR A 105 -0.11 2.45 4.61
CA TYR A 105 -0.35 1.00 4.64
C TYR A 105 0.63 0.26 5.56
N LYS A 106 1.87 0.74 5.72
CA LYS A 106 2.82 0.12 6.63
C LYS A 106 2.33 0.08 8.08
N TYR A 107 1.56 1.10 8.50
CA TYR A 107 0.90 1.08 9.79
C TYR A 107 -0.28 0.11 9.81
N TYR A 108 -1.25 0.29 8.92
CA TYR A 108 -2.50 -0.46 8.97
C TYR A 108 -2.31 -1.96 8.76
N GLU A 109 -1.46 -2.34 7.80
CA GLU A 109 -1.14 -3.75 7.55
C GLU A 109 -0.36 -4.39 8.71
N THR A 110 0.55 -3.63 9.35
CA THR A 110 1.24 -4.15 10.53
C THR A 110 0.30 -4.28 11.72
N ARG A 111 -0.64 -3.35 11.91
CA ARG A 111 -1.69 -3.48 12.93
C ARG A 111 -2.57 -4.69 12.69
N TYR A 112 -2.94 -4.95 11.45
CA TYR A 112 -3.69 -6.14 11.10
C TYR A 112 -2.93 -7.41 11.45
N GLN A 113 -1.68 -7.52 11.03
CA GLN A 113 -0.82 -8.65 11.39
C GLN A 113 -0.66 -8.79 12.91
N ASP A 114 -0.49 -7.69 13.64
CA ASP A 114 -0.41 -7.68 15.10
C ASP A 114 -1.65 -8.34 15.74
N CYS A 115 -2.83 -8.05 15.21
CA CYS A 115 -4.08 -8.65 15.67
C CYS A 115 -4.15 -10.15 15.35
N VAL A 116 -3.78 -10.54 14.12
CA VAL A 116 -3.79 -11.94 13.68
C VAL A 116 -2.81 -12.78 14.51
N LEU A 117 -1.60 -12.29 14.72
CA LEU A 117 -0.53 -13.00 15.41
C LEU A 117 -0.51 -12.78 16.93
N ASN A 118 -1.38 -11.91 17.43
CA ASN A 118 -1.38 -11.47 18.83
C ASN A 118 0.00 -10.95 19.30
N VAL A 119 0.65 -10.16 18.45
CA VAL A 119 1.90 -9.47 18.73
C VAL A 119 1.68 -7.97 18.86
N ASN A 120 2.72 -7.17 19.01
CA ASN A 120 2.58 -5.76 19.37
C ASN A 120 3.62 -4.87 18.66
N ASN A 121 3.84 -5.11 17.37
CA ASN A 121 4.85 -4.38 16.60
C ASN A 121 4.41 -2.92 16.32
N ALA A 122 3.33 -2.71 15.56
CA ALA A 122 2.85 -1.37 15.22
C ALA A 122 2.13 -0.64 16.35
N ARG A 123 1.80 -1.30 17.45
CA ARG A 123 1.11 -0.68 18.58
C ARG A 123 1.91 0.43 19.23
N SER A 124 3.24 0.33 19.22
CA SER A 124 4.13 1.36 19.74
C SER A 124 4.04 2.69 18.96
N ALA A 125 3.71 2.62 17.67
CA ALA A 125 3.56 3.78 16.79
C ALA A 125 2.17 4.43 16.89
N GLY A 126 1.19 3.69 17.40
CA GLY A 126 -0.17 4.16 17.52
C GLY A 126 -0.30 5.21 18.61
N GLY A 127 -0.38 6.49 18.29
CA GLY A 127 -0.57 7.60 19.22
C GLY A 127 -1.80 7.43 20.14
N ARG A 128 -2.26 8.52 20.75
CA ARG A 128 -3.35 8.48 21.74
C ARG A 128 -4.68 7.87 21.29
N PHE A 129 -4.89 7.77 19.99
CA PHE A 129 -6.11 7.20 19.39
C PHE A 129 -5.88 5.77 18.86
N ALA A 130 -4.68 5.23 19.00
CA ALA A 130 -4.46 3.85 18.64
C ALA A 130 -5.39 2.98 19.44
N SER A 131 -6.25 2.25 18.76
CA SER A 131 -7.04 1.21 19.42
C SER A 131 -6.08 0.18 20.01
N THR A 132 -6.42 -0.31 21.18
CA THR A 132 -5.59 -1.26 21.91
C THR A 132 -6.24 -2.64 21.88
N GLY A 133 -5.50 -3.63 21.40
CA GLY A 133 -5.93 -5.01 21.52
C GLY A 133 -7.02 -5.44 20.55
N SER A 134 -7.92 -6.30 21.02
CA SER A 134 -8.96 -6.98 20.25
C SER A 134 -10.10 -6.08 19.72
N GLU A 135 -10.12 -4.82 20.10
CA GLU A 135 -11.14 -3.87 19.64
C GLU A 135 -10.81 -3.28 18.26
N TRP A 136 -9.55 -3.37 17.82
CA TRP A 136 -9.14 -2.86 16.52
C TRP A 136 -9.53 -3.87 15.43
N ASN A 137 -10.22 -3.40 14.40
CA ASN A 137 -10.66 -4.21 13.26
C ASN A 137 -10.26 -3.51 11.97
N TYR A 138 -9.55 -4.22 11.12
CA TYR A 138 -9.07 -3.69 9.84
C TYR A 138 -10.22 -3.18 8.95
N ALA A 139 -11.31 -3.94 8.85
CA ALA A 139 -12.46 -3.59 8.01
C ALA A 139 -13.17 -2.30 8.45
N ASP A 140 -13.13 -2.00 9.76
CA ASP A 140 -13.73 -0.77 10.29
C ASP A 140 -12.82 0.45 10.10
N GLU A 141 -11.50 0.21 10.03
CA GLU A 141 -10.49 1.27 9.90
C GLU A 141 -10.22 1.67 8.45
N MET A 142 -10.44 0.75 7.50
CA MET A 142 -10.03 0.93 6.11
C MET A 142 -11.21 1.07 5.17
N ALA A 143 -11.29 2.21 4.47
CA ALA A 143 -12.20 2.37 3.34
C ALA A 143 -11.59 1.78 2.06
N TYR A 144 -10.34 2.13 1.74
CA TYR A 144 -9.62 1.59 0.58
C TYR A 144 -8.14 1.40 0.90
N THR A 145 -7.62 0.21 0.63
CA THR A 145 -6.21 -0.13 0.86
C THR A 145 -5.27 0.47 -0.18
N PHE A 146 -4.01 0.64 0.20
CA PHE A 146 -2.94 0.99 -0.73
C PHE A 146 -2.82 -0.07 -1.84
N GLY A 147 -2.75 0.38 -3.08
CA GLY A 147 -2.67 -0.49 -4.25
C GLY A 147 -4.02 -0.93 -4.82
N SER A 148 -5.13 -0.69 -4.11
CA SER A 148 -6.48 -1.03 -4.59
C SER A 148 -6.86 -0.29 -5.86
N GLY A 149 -7.70 -0.92 -6.66
CA GLY A 149 -8.31 -0.33 -7.83
C GLY A 149 -9.04 -1.39 -8.64
N GLU A 150 -10.19 -1.02 -9.17
CA GLU A 150 -11.02 -1.91 -9.97
C GLU A 150 -10.79 -1.67 -11.46
N SER A 151 -11.04 -2.71 -12.23
CA SER A 151 -11.01 -2.75 -13.69
C SER A 151 -12.38 -3.25 -14.20
N TYR A 152 -12.73 -2.93 -15.43
CA TYR A 152 -13.91 -3.50 -16.09
C TYR A 152 -13.70 -4.96 -16.50
N ALA A 153 -12.46 -5.43 -16.53
CA ALA A 153 -12.11 -6.83 -16.80
C ALA A 153 -11.52 -7.50 -15.56
N GLY A 154 -11.78 -8.79 -15.37
CA GLY A 154 -11.13 -9.59 -14.36
C GLY A 154 -9.76 -10.07 -14.81
N PHE A 155 -8.82 -10.19 -13.88
CA PHE A 155 -7.48 -10.70 -14.13
C PHE A 155 -7.12 -11.83 -13.18
N THR A 156 -6.19 -12.67 -13.61
CA THR A 156 -5.52 -13.65 -12.75
C THR A 156 -4.03 -13.40 -12.86
N GLN A 157 -3.35 -13.35 -11.73
CA GLN A 157 -1.91 -13.17 -11.62
C GLN A 157 -1.26 -14.42 -11.01
N GLU A 158 -0.12 -14.85 -11.54
CA GLU A 158 0.65 -15.97 -11.05
C GLU A 158 2.15 -15.60 -11.04
N LEU A 159 2.78 -15.65 -9.87
CA LEU A 159 4.23 -15.48 -9.74
C LEU A 159 4.92 -16.76 -10.23
N THR A 160 5.48 -16.72 -11.43
CA THR A 160 6.06 -17.89 -12.12
C THR A 160 7.55 -18.06 -11.85
N ALA A 161 8.27 -16.99 -11.56
CA ALA A 161 9.69 -17.02 -11.23
C ALA A 161 10.06 -15.93 -10.23
N LEU A 162 11.00 -16.24 -9.35
CA LEU A 162 11.62 -15.28 -8.42
C LEU A 162 13.08 -15.71 -8.20
N ASP A 163 14.00 -14.79 -8.42
CA ASP A 163 15.42 -14.98 -8.12
C ASP A 163 15.98 -13.79 -7.36
N TRP A 164 16.80 -14.06 -6.35
CA TRP A 164 17.51 -13.04 -5.60
C TRP A 164 19.02 -13.30 -5.67
N ASN A 165 19.66 -12.56 -6.55
CA ASN A 165 21.12 -12.59 -6.69
C ASN A 165 21.77 -11.64 -5.66
N ARG A 166 22.31 -12.22 -4.59
CA ARG A 166 22.94 -11.45 -3.50
C ARG A 166 24.30 -10.87 -3.86
N GLU A 167 24.95 -11.37 -4.93
CA GLU A 167 26.25 -10.85 -5.38
C GLU A 167 26.06 -9.54 -6.16
N THR A 168 25.01 -9.48 -6.98
CA THR A 168 24.68 -8.30 -7.78
C THR A 168 23.70 -7.37 -7.09
N HIS A 169 23.15 -7.76 -5.94
CA HIS A 169 22.10 -7.03 -5.23
C HIS A 169 20.85 -6.79 -6.07
N THR A 170 20.51 -7.76 -6.89
CA THR A 170 19.36 -7.68 -7.82
C THR A 170 18.36 -8.76 -7.50
N VAL A 171 17.09 -8.38 -7.50
CA VAL A 171 15.94 -9.29 -7.46
C VAL A 171 15.22 -9.21 -8.78
N THR A 172 14.92 -10.37 -9.37
CA THR A 172 14.09 -10.47 -10.54
C THR A 172 12.86 -11.33 -10.26
N ALA A 173 11.71 -10.91 -10.76
CA ALA A 173 10.47 -11.67 -10.64
C ALA A 173 9.71 -11.64 -11.95
N THR A 174 9.07 -12.76 -12.32
CA THR A 174 8.20 -12.84 -13.49
C THR A 174 6.81 -13.19 -13.03
N VAL A 175 5.83 -12.38 -13.43
CA VAL A 175 4.43 -12.61 -13.13
C VAL A 175 3.64 -12.74 -14.42
N LYS A 176 3.01 -13.89 -14.58
CA LYS A 176 2.06 -14.13 -15.67
C LYS A 176 0.71 -13.54 -15.29
N VAL A 177 0.18 -12.69 -16.16
CA VAL A 177 -1.13 -12.06 -16.01
C VAL A 177 -2.03 -12.49 -17.14
N THR A 178 -3.23 -12.94 -16.83
CA THR A 178 -4.24 -13.35 -17.82
C THR A 178 -5.49 -12.49 -17.65
N ASN A 179 -5.95 -11.89 -18.75
CA ASN A 179 -7.23 -11.20 -18.78
C ASN A 179 -8.36 -12.23 -18.92
N ASN A 180 -9.15 -12.40 -17.87
CA ASN A 180 -10.27 -13.35 -17.84
C ASN A 180 -11.51 -12.81 -18.59
N GLY A 181 -11.48 -11.53 -18.98
CA GLY A 181 -12.60 -10.85 -19.60
C GLY A 181 -13.71 -10.44 -18.63
N ASP A 182 -14.77 -9.93 -19.21
CA ASP A 182 -16.03 -9.60 -18.55
C ASP A 182 -17.18 -9.79 -19.54
N GLU A 183 -18.40 -10.01 -19.03
CA GLU A 183 -19.59 -10.21 -19.88
C GLU A 183 -20.03 -8.93 -20.60
N THR A 184 -19.80 -7.77 -19.99
CA THR A 184 -20.28 -6.47 -20.45
C THR A 184 -19.21 -5.65 -21.17
N TYR A 185 -17.96 -5.73 -20.72
CA TYR A 185 -16.84 -5.00 -21.31
C TYR A 185 -16.08 -5.89 -22.31
N LYS A 186 -15.98 -5.45 -23.56
CA LYS A 186 -15.35 -6.18 -24.66
C LYS A 186 -14.08 -5.50 -25.18
N GLY A 187 -13.64 -4.45 -24.53
CA GLY A 187 -12.37 -3.77 -24.86
C GLY A 187 -11.14 -4.55 -24.39
N LYS A 188 -9.99 -3.99 -24.71
CA LYS A 188 -8.73 -4.43 -24.14
C LYS A 188 -8.48 -3.74 -22.82
N SER A 189 -7.84 -4.44 -21.90
CA SER A 189 -7.57 -3.98 -20.55
C SER A 189 -6.11 -4.16 -20.16
N LYS A 190 -5.64 -3.40 -19.18
CA LYS A 190 -4.32 -3.57 -18.56
C LYS A 190 -4.48 -3.86 -17.10
N ASP A 191 -3.55 -4.62 -16.56
CA ASP A 191 -3.46 -4.85 -15.14
C ASP A 191 -2.14 -4.37 -14.55
N VAL A 192 -2.10 -4.15 -13.24
CA VAL A 192 -0.91 -3.77 -12.47
C VAL A 192 -0.50 -4.91 -11.57
N VAL A 193 0.68 -5.43 -11.84
CA VAL A 193 1.35 -6.37 -10.93
C VAL A 193 1.98 -5.57 -9.80
N GLN A 194 1.77 -5.99 -8.57
CA GLN A 194 2.39 -5.43 -7.38
C GLN A 194 3.08 -6.55 -6.61
N LEU A 195 4.40 -6.47 -6.49
CA LEU A 195 5.21 -7.42 -5.73
C LEU A 195 5.56 -6.82 -4.37
N TYR A 196 5.22 -7.54 -3.33
CA TYR A 196 5.46 -7.15 -1.95
C TYR A 196 6.43 -8.10 -1.26
N VAL A 197 7.08 -7.62 -0.21
CA VAL A 197 7.97 -8.42 0.62
C VAL A 197 7.64 -8.25 2.09
N GLN A 198 7.60 -9.36 2.82
CA GLN A 198 7.66 -9.40 4.28
C GLN A 198 9.06 -9.76 4.73
N LEU A 199 9.64 -8.95 5.59
CA LEU A 199 10.99 -9.14 6.12
C LEU A 199 10.98 -10.02 7.38
N PRO A 200 12.05 -10.76 7.66
CA PRO A 200 12.21 -11.43 8.96
C PRO A 200 12.29 -10.37 10.07
N TRP A 201 11.59 -10.63 11.16
CA TRP A 201 11.62 -9.76 12.32
C TRP A 201 11.44 -10.56 13.62
N GLU A 202 12.21 -10.22 14.63
CA GLU A 202 12.12 -10.73 15.98
C GLU A 202 12.09 -9.56 16.97
N GLU A 203 11.46 -9.74 18.12
CA GLU A 203 11.38 -8.71 19.16
C GLU A 203 12.79 -8.26 19.59
N GLY A 204 13.02 -6.95 19.61
CA GLY A 204 14.30 -6.33 19.94
C GLY A 204 15.18 -5.99 18.74
N GLN A 205 14.82 -6.38 17.53
CA GLN A 205 15.45 -5.93 16.29
C GLN A 205 14.90 -4.56 15.87
N ALA A 206 15.53 -3.95 14.86
CA ALA A 206 15.00 -2.76 14.21
C ALA A 206 13.57 -3.00 13.69
N GLU A 207 12.69 -2.02 13.86
CA GLU A 207 11.28 -2.14 13.47
C GLU A 207 11.11 -2.37 11.98
N LYS A 208 10.16 -3.22 11.61
CA LYS A 208 9.79 -3.54 10.24
C LYS A 208 8.28 -3.54 10.09
N SER A 209 7.81 -3.09 8.92
CA SER A 209 6.39 -3.24 8.57
C SER A 209 6.09 -4.69 8.20
N ALA A 210 4.84 -5.10 8.43
CA ALA A 210 4.38 -6.44 8.10
C ALA A 210 4.50 -6.77 6.61
N ILE A 211 4.38 -5.77 5.75
CA ILE A 211 4.49 -5.90 4.31
C ILE A 211 5.04 -4.60 3.71
N GLN A 212 5.79 -4.70 2.62
CA GLN A 212 6.38 -3.56 1.93
C GLN A 212 6.32 -3.80 0.42
N LEU A 213 5.85 -2.81 -0.36
CA LEU A 213 5.94 -2.86 -1.81
C LEU A 213 7.41 -2.90 -2.23
N ALA A 214 7.78 -3.94 -2.96
CA ALA A 214 9.14 -4.11 -3.48
C ALA A 214 9.28 -3.49 -4.88
N ASP A 215 8.36 -3.84 -5.78
CA ASP A 215 8.31 -3.29 -7.13
C ASP A 215 6.91 -3.48 -7.74
N PHE A 216 6.65 -2.81 -8.86
CA PHE A 216 5.40 -2.94 -9.60
C PHE A 216 5.62 -2.76 -11.09
N GLY A 217 4.77 -3.41 -11.88
CA GLY A 217 4.77 -3.31 -13.33
C GLY A 217 3.35 -3.30 -13.90
N LYS A 218 3.23 -3.05 -15.17
CA LYS A 218 1.94 -3.03 -15.86
C LYS A 218 2.01 -3.84 -17.14
N THR A 219 0.96 -4.63 -17.41
CA THR A 219 0.83 -5.38 -18.66
C THR A 219 0.70 -4.47 -19.87
N ILE A 220 0.94 -5.03 -21.05
CA ILE A 220 0.40 -4.49 -22.31
C ILE A 220 -1.13 -4.55 -22.29
N GLU A 221 -1.77 -4.02 -23.32
CA GLU A 221 -3.22 -4.16 -23.50
C GLU A 221 -3.60 -5.58 -23.93
N LEU A 222 -4.36 -6.26 -23.09
CA LEU A 222 -4.79 -7.65 -23.26
C LEU A 222 -6.27 -7.72 -23.63
N ALA A 223 -6.61 -8.43 -24.69
CA ALA A 223 -7.97 -8.86 -24.95
C ALA A 223 -8.37 -10.01 -24.00
N SER A 224 -9.66 -10.28 -23.89
CA SER A 224 -10.16 -11.42 -23.10
C SER A 224 -9.51 -12.73 -23.54
N GLY A 225 -8.94 -13.47 -22.59
CA GLY A 225 -8.21 -14.71 -22.78
C GLY A 225 -6.74 -14.56 -23.16
N GLU A 226 -6.25 -13.34 -23.40
CA GLU A 226 -4.82 -13.08 -23.64
C GLU A 226 -4.04 -13.01 -22.33
N SER A 227 -2.76 -13.33 -22.38
CA SER A 227 -1.82 -13.25 -21.24
C SER A 227 -0.58 -12.47 -21.62
N ASP A 228 0.06 -11.89 -20.59
CA ASP A 228 1.35 -11.22 -20.67
C ASP A 228 2.25 -11.71 -19.53
N GLU A 229 3.56 -11.60 -19.68
CA GLU A 229 4.53 -11.83 -18.62
C GLU A 229 5.17 -10.47 -18.24
N VAL A 230 4.91 -10.05 -17.02
CA VAL A 230 5.48 -8.82 -16.49
C VAL A 230 6.76 -9.17 -15.73
N GLU A 231 7.88 -8.69 -16.25
CA GLU A 231 9.19 -8.82 -15.58
C GLU A 231 9.42 -7.62 -14.67
N LEU A 232 9.80 -7.87 -13.43
CA LEU A 232 10.21 -6.91 -12.42
C LEU A 232 11.69 -7.11 -12.12
N GLU A 233 12.46 -6.03 -12.09
CA GLU A 233 13.89 -6.05 -11.73
C GLU A 233 14.21 -4.86 -10.83
N PHE A 234 14.66 -5.13 -9.62
CA PHE A 234 14.94 -4.08 -8.64
C PHE A 234 16.11 -4.46 -7.72
N SER A 235 16.67 -3.44 -7.07
CA SER A 235 17.73 -3.65 -6.08
C SER A 235 17.13 -4.15 -4.76
N ASP A 236 17.80 -5.12 -4.14
CA ASP A 236 17.48 -5.62 -2.80
C ASP A 236 17.58 -4.53 -1.71
N TYR A 237 18.26 -3.42 -2.00
CA TYR A 237 18.30 -2.26 -1.11
C TYR A 237 16.92 -1.72 -0.72
N ILE A 238 15.89 -1.94 -1.56
CA ILE A 238 14.52 -1.49 -1.26
C ILE A 238 13.97 -2.09 0.04
N PHE A 239 14.43 -3.27 0.44
CA PHE A 239 14.03 -3.93 1.68
C PHE A 239 15.18 -4.11 2.69
N ALA A 240 16.29 -3.40 2.52
CA ALA A 240 17.30 -3.26 3.57
C ALA A 240 16.75 -2.39 4.72
N THR A 241 17.01 -2.79 5.94
CA THR A 241 16.56 -2.08 7.14
C THR A 241 17.71 -1.26 7.72
N TYR A 242 17.45 0.03 7.99
CA TYR A 242 18.44 0.84 8.71
C TYR A 242 18.39 0.52 10.20
N ASP A 243 19.52 0.05 10.74
CA ASP A 243 19.71 -0.18 12.16
C ASP A 243 20.75 0.81 12.72
N GLU A 244 20.30 1.70 13.60
CA GLU A 244 21.14 2.73 14.21
C GLU A 244 22.22 2.17 15.15
N ASN A 245 22.03 0.94 15.63
CA ASN A 245 22.94 0.25 16.54
C ASN A 245 23.93 -0.69 15.84
N ALA A 246 23.65 -1.05 14.58
CA ALA A 246 24.50 -1.92 13.81
C ALA A 246 25.86 -1.25 13.51
N THR A 247 26.92 -2.05 13.54
CA THR A 247 28.27 -1.59 13.25
C THR A 247 28.49 -1.50 11.75
N ASN A 248 28.97 -0.33 11.27
CA ASN A 248 29.21 -0.10 9.86
C ASN A 248 30.58 -0.64 9.43
N GLY A 249 30.60 -1.86 8.92
CA GLY A 249 31.80 -2.48 8.37
C GLY A 249 32.89 -2.72 9.43
N ALA A 250 34.17 -2.45 9.07
CA ALA A 250 35.35 -2.71 9.91
C ALA A 250 35.57 -1.62 10.98
N ASP A 251 34.81 -0.51 10.98
CA ASP A 251 34.99 0.58 11.93
C ASP A 251 33.92 0.51 13.03
N GLU A 252 34.19 -0.17 14.12
CA GLU A 252 33.28 -0.33 15.25
C GLU A 252 32.87 1.00 15.93
N SER A 253 33.59 2.08 15.66
CA SER A 253 33.23 3.42 16.17
C SER A 253 32.09 4.06 15.38
N LYS A 254 31.81 3.57 14.18
CA LYS A 254 30.73 4.03 13.31
C LYS A 254 29.53 3.12 13.47
N LYS A 255 28.46 3.68 14.01
CA LYS A 255 27.18 3.01 14.15
C LYS A 255 26.17 3.57 13.13
N GLY A 256 25.18 2.74 12.83
CA GLY A 256 24.13 3.02 11.88
C GLY A 256 24.50 2.61 10.46
N CYS A 257 23.86 1.57 9.98
CA CYS A 257 23.97 1.12 8.59
C CYS A 257 22.69 0.38 8.17
N TYR A 258 22.56 0.18 6.86
CA TYR A 258 21.55 -0.72 6.33
C TYR A 258 21.99 -2.16 6.46
N THR A 259 21.07 -3.01 6.91
CA THR A 259 21.31 -4.42 7.19
C THR A 259 20.29 -5.30 6.50
N PHE A 260 20.66 -6.53 6.23
CA PHE A 260 19.78 -7.63 5.91
C PHE A 260 19.80 -8.62 7.06
N ASP A 261 18.69 -8.74 7.77
CA ASP A 261 18.63 -9.67 8.89
C ASP A 261 18.53 -11.11 8.39
N ALA A 262 19.11 -12.03 9.17
CA ALA A 262 18.99 -13.45 8.90
C ALA A 262 17.54 -13.90 9.12
N GLY A 263 17.04 -14.75 8.23
CA GLY A 263 15.70 -15.28 8.33
C GLY A 263 15.04 -15.50 6.98
N THR A 264 13.74 -15.74 7.00
CA THR A 264 12.95 -15.97 5.79
C THR A 264 12.30 -14.68 5.32
N TYR A 265 12.53 -14.35 4.06
CA TYR A 265 11.87 -13.27 3.34
C TYR A 265 10.74 -13.87 2.52
N TYR A 266 9.53 -13.36 2.69
CA TYR A 266 8.37 -13.82 1.94
C TYR A 266 8.02 -12.79 0.87
N PHE A 267 8.03 -13.21 -0.38
CA PHE A 267 7.57 -12.40 -1.50
C PHE A 267 6.17 -12.85 -1.91
N ALA A 268 5.28 -11.90 -2.10
CA ALA A 268 3.92 -12.17 -2.53
C ALA A 268 3.44 -11.12 -3.53
N ILE A 269 2.67 -11.55 -4.50
CA ILE A 269 1.84 -10.67 -5.33
C ILE A 269 0.48 -10.51 -4.68
N GLY A 270 -0.19 -9.41 -4.97
CA GLY A 270 -1.55 -9.12 -4.54
C GLY A 270 -2.12 -7.95 -5.31
N ASP A 271 -3.43 -7.86 -5.39
CA ASP A 271 -4.13 -6.74 -6.03
C ASP A 271 -3.95 -5.43 -5.25
N ASN A 272 -3.55 -5.57 -3.98
CA ASN A 272 -3.24 -4.48 -3.04
C ASN A 272 -2.34 -5.00 -1.90
N ALA A 273 -1.93 -4.11 -1.00
CA ALA A 273 -1.06 -4.45 0.12
C ALA A 273 -1.68 -5.46 1.09
N HIS A 274 -3.01 -5.37 1.33
CA HIS A 274 -3.72 -6.26 2.24
C HIS A 274 -3.80 -7.69 1.68
N ASP A 275 -4.11 -7.83 0.39
CA ASP A 275 -4.14 -9.14 -0.26
C ASP A 275 -2.75 -9.80 -0.26
N ALA A 276 -1.70 -9.03 -0.54
CA ALA A 276 -0.34 -9.55 -0.48
C ALA A 276 0.04 -10.02 0.93
N LEU A 277 -0.33 -9.28 1.97
CA LEU A 277 -0.12 -9.70 3.35
C LEU A 277 -0.91 -10.96 3.69
N ASN A 278 -2.19 -11.04 3.29
CA ASN A 278 -3.01 -12.22 3.50
C ASN A 278 -2.43 -13.45 2.80
N ASN A 279 -1.88 -13.29 1.58
CA ASN A 279 -1.20 -14.38 0.87
C ASN A 279 0.04 -14.88 1.64
N VAL A 280 0.81 -13.97 2.25
CA VAL A 280 1.94 -14.35 3.12
C VAL A 280 1.46 -15.08 4.37
N LEU A 281 0.44 -14.55 5.05
CA LEU A 281 -0.09 -15.16 6.28
C LEU A 281 -0.68 -16.55 6.00
N ALA A 282 -1.42 -16.71 4.90
CA ALA A 282 -1.96 -18.00 4.46
C ALA A 282 -0.84 -19.02 4.15
N TYR A 283 0.20 -18.59 3.43
CA TYR A 283 1.37 -19.45 3.16
C TYR A 283 2.09 -19.90 4.44
N ARG A 284 2.12 -19.04 5.45
CA ARG A 284 2.70 -19.33 6.77
C ARG A 284 1.76 -20.14 7.67
N GLU A 285 0.57 -20.49 7.21
CA GLU A 285 -0.48 -21.18 7.98
C GLU A 285 -0.87 -20.43 9.28
N VAL A 286 -0.82 -19.10 9.25
CA VAL A 286 -1.22 -18.22 10.36
C VAL A 286 -2.31 -17.27 9.84
N SER A 287 -3.55 -17.57 10.15
CA SER A 287 -4.71 -16.76 9.72
C SER A 287 -5.85 -16.85 10.74
#